data_ab87cccc2690cc549ab9cf718b1aa5f3
#
_entry.id   ab87cccc2690cc549ab9cf718b1aa5f3
#
_cell.length_a   1.000
_cell.length_b   1.000
_cell.length_c   1.000
_cell.angle_alpha   90.00
_cell.angle_beta   90.00
_cell.angle_gamma   90.00
#
_symmetry.space_group_name_H-M   'P 1'
#
loop_
_entity.id
_entity.type
_entity.pdbx_description
1 polymer ?
#
loop_
_entity_poly.entity_id
_entity_poly.type
_entity_poly.pdbx_seq_one_letter_code
_entity_poly.pdbx_strand_id
1 'polypeptide(L)'
;KQHEVEHLNETIGAGGSAFLIDFERLDVARSTDLRVKLRAKDGRLRIVKNRLAKRAFVDTELAELESSFIGQTAIAWTPGEDIVGVAKVLRDFAKEHEIAPVKAGIVDGKIITPAEFESLADLPSREELVAKALYLMQYPITGLATALNGVLRNFVMVMEQVRQQKESQQGA
;
A
#
# COMPACT_ATOMS: atom_id res chain seq x y z
N LYS A 1 -1.21 8.21 -33.31
CA LYS A 1 -0.35 8.94 -32.33
C LYS A 1 -1.16 9.88 -31.47
N GLN A 2 -2.04 10.73 -32.05
CA GLN A 2 -2.96 11.60 -31.27
C GLN A 2 -3.95 10.77 -30.47
N HIS A 3 -4.60 9.80 -31.09
CA HIS A 3 -5.52 8.86 -30.44
C HIS A 3 -4.87 8.06 -29.29
N GLU A 4 -3.58 7.73 -29.37
CA GLU A 4 -2.85 7.08 -28.26
C GLU A 4 -2.62 8.05 -27.09
N VAL A 5 -2.35 9.32 -27.38
CA VAL A 5 -2.17 10.38 -26.37
C VAL A 5 -3.49 10.67 -25.66
N GLU A 6 -4.59 10.82 -26.40
CA GLU A 6 -5.94 11.00 -25.85
C GLU A 6 -6.35 9.82 -24.97
N HIS A 7 -6.14 8.59 -25.47
CA HIS A 7 -6.48 7.39 -24.70
C HIS A 7 -5.63 7.25 -23.42
N LEU A 8 -4.34 7.65 -23.45
CA LEU A 8 -3.50 7.66 -22.26
C LEU A 8 -3.98 8.71 -21.25
N ASN A 9 -4.35 9.89 -21.75
CA ASN A 9 -4.86 10.96 -20.90
C ASN A 9 -6.22 10.60 -20.27
N GLU A 10 -7.16 10.04 -21.04
CA GLU A 10 -8.45 9.58 -20.51
C GLU A 10 -8.30 8.42 -19.51
N THR A 11 -7.41 7.47 -19.80
CA THR A 11 -7.33 6.23 -19.02
C THR A 11 -6.46 6.39 -17.76
N ILE A 12 -5.42 7.19 -17.82
CA ILE A 12 -4.43 7.37 -16.74
C ILE A 12 -4.63 8.71 -16.05
N GLY A 13 -4.94 9.77 -16.79
CA GLY A 13 -5.20 11.10 -16.22
C GLY A 13 -6.45 11.17 -15.35
N ALA A 14 -7.45 10.32 -15.60
CA ALA A 14 -8.64 10.20 -14.76
C ALA A 14 -8.45 9.32 -13.50
N GLY A 15 -7.37 8.55 -13.42
CA GLY A 15 -7.18 7.54 -12.37
C GLY A 15 -6.40 8.01 -11.14
N GLY A 16 -5.88 9.22 -11.11
CA GLY A 16 -5.25 9.82 -9.93
C GLY A 16 -3.96 9.17 -9.42
N SER A 17 -3.73 7.89 -9.66
CA SER A 17 -2.57 7.19 -9.09
C SER A 17 -1.92 6.25 -10.10
N ALA A 18 -0.62 6.41 -10.31
CA ALA A 18 0.15 5.62 -11.27
C ALA A 18 1.60 5.41 -10.81
N PHE A 19 2.17 4.25 -11.14
CA PHE A 19 3.57 3.93 -10.89
C PHE A 19 4.33 3.76 -12.20
N LEU A 20 5.52 4.34 -12.27
CA LEU A 20 6.46 4.17 -13.36
C LEU A 20 7.44 3.03 -13.03
N ILE A 21 7.50 2.04 -13.89
CA ILE A 21 8.30 0.82 -13.69
C ILE A 21 9.33 0.73 -14.80
N ASP A 22 10.52 0.26 -14.46
CA ASP A 22 11.52 -0.10 -15.45
C ASP A 22 11.17 -1.44 -16.11
N PHE A 23 11.08 -1.44 -17.42
CA PHE A 23 10.71 -2.63 -18.19
C PHE A 23 11.91 -3.31 -18.87
N GLU A 24 13.13 -2.78 -18.71
CA GLU A 24 14.31 -3.19 -19.50
C GLU A 24 14.69 -4.67 -19.32
N ARG A 25 14.46 -5.24 -18.12
CA ARG A 25 14.85 -6.61 -17.78
C ARG A 25 13.69 -7.61 -17.70
N LEU A 26 12.50 -7.22 -18.15
CA LEU A 26 11.31 -8.07 -18.09
C LEU A 26 11.19 -8.95 -19.35
N ASP A 27 11.34 -10.25 -19.17
CA ASP A 27 11.01 -11.25 -20.20
C ASP A 27 9.48 -11.34 -20.42
N VAL A 28 9.08 -11.89 -21.59
CA VAL A 28 7.67 -12.01 -21.96
C VAL A 28 6.88 -12.83 -20.95
N ALA A 29 7.44 -13.94 -20.42
CA ALA A 29 6.82 -14.77 -19.43
C ALA A 29 6.56 -13.99 -18.12
N ARG A 30 7.57 -13.29 -17.61
CA ARG A 30 7.49 -12.46 -16.41
C ARG A 30 6.53 -11.28 -16.57
N SER A 31 6.53 -10.65 -17.74
CA SER A 31 5.59 -9.57 -18.05
C SER A 31 4.13 -10.06 -18.06
N THR A 32 3.89 -11.28 -18.52
CA THR A 32 2.56 -11.89 -18.50
C THR A 32 2.12 -12.21 -17.08
N ASP A 33 3.01 -12.78 -16.27
CA ASP A 33 2.75 -13.08 -14.86
C ASP A 33 2.43 -11.80 -14.06
N LEU A 34 3.24 -10.75 -14.24
CA LEU A 34 2.99 -9.45 -13.62
C LEU A 34 1.62 -8.88 -14.00
N ARG A 35 1.23 -8.98 -15.27
CA ARG A 35 -0.10 -8.52 -15.71
C ARG A 35 -1.23 -9.33 -15.08
N VAL A 36 -1.06 -10.63 -14.90
CA VAL A 36 -2.06 -11.48 -14.23
C VAL A 36 -2.18 -11.11 -12.76
N LYS A 37 -1.05 -10.96 -12.05
CA LYS A 37 -1.01 -10.56 -10.64
C LYS A 37 -1.63 -9.16 -10.44
N LEU A 38 -1.34 -8.21 -11.33
CA LEU A 38 -1.92 -6.86 -11.28
C LEU A 38 -3.43 -6.86 -11.53
N ARG A 39 -3.91 -7.63 -12.52
CA ARG A 39 -5.35 -7.73 -12.82
C ARG A 39 -6.15 -8.30 -11.66
N ALA A 40 -5.57 -9.18 -10.86
CA ALA A 40 -6.21 -9.71 -9.64
C ALA A 40 -6.47 -8.62 -8.57
N LYS A 41 -5.83 -7.45 -8.71
CA LYS A 41 -5.99 -6.27 -7.86
C LYS A 41 -6.51 -5.05 -8.63
N ASP A 42 -7.26 -5.28 -9.71
CA ASP A 42 -7.78 -4.24 -10.61
C ASP A 42 -6.71 -3.30 -11.19
N GLY A 43 -5.43 -3.69 -11.07
CA GLY A 43 -4.31 -2.97 -11.64
C GLY A 43 -4.16 -3.26 -13.13
N ARG A 44 -3.75 -2.28 -13.87
CA ARG A 44 -3.44 -2.37 -15.32
C ARG A 44 -2.01 -1.97 -15.57
N LEU A 45 -1.35 -2.65 -16.51
CA LEU A 45 0.02 -2.37 -16.92
C LEU A 45 0.07 -2.10 -18.42
N ARG A 46 0.66 -0.99 -18.82
CA ARG A 46 0.88 -0.63 -20.21
C ARG A 46 2.30 -0.11 -20.42
N ILE A 47 2.96 -0.63 -21.46
CA ILE A 47 4.26 -0.11 -21.91
C ILE A 47 3.98 1.12 -22.75
N VAL A 48 4.65 2.21 -22.45
CA VAL A 48 4.46 3.49 -23.13
C VAL A 48 5.75 4.00 -23.73
N LYS A 49 5.63 4.72 -24.84
CA LYS A 49 6.75 5.46 -25.40
C LYS A 49 6.92 6.76 -24.64
N ASN A 50 8.07 6.98 -23.99
CA ASN A 50 8.35 8.15 -23.16
C ASN A 50 7.96 9.48 -23.83
N ARG A 51 8.26 9.65 -25.11
CA ARG A 51 7.91 10.87 -25.87
C ARG A 51 6.40 11.09 -26.02
N LEU A 52 5.61 10.02 -26.08
CA LEU A 52 4.15 10.13 -26.14
C LEU A 52 3.57 10.36 -24.74
N ALA A 53 4.09 9.66 -23.75
CA ALA A 53 3.71 9.84 -22.34
C ALA A 53 3.96 11.27 -21.88
N LYS A 54 5.15 11.83 -22.12
CA LYS A 54 5.47 13.22 -21.81
C LYS A 54 4.47 14.21 -22.43
N ARG A 55 4.03 13.99 -23.66
CA ARG A 55 3.04 14.84 -24.33
C ARG A 55 1.62 14.65 -23.80
N ALA A 56 1.28 13.43 -23.38
CA ALA A 56 -0.03 13.13 -22.83
C ALA A 56 -0.22 13.75 -21.43
N PHE A 57 0.86 13.88 -20.67
CA PHE A 57 0.80 14.28 -19.27
C PHE A 57 1.19 15.74 -19.01
N VAL A 58 1.43 16.55 -20.04
CA VAL A 58 1.78 17.98 -19.91
C VAL A 58 0.75 18.76 -19.09
N ASP A 59 -0.53 18.41 -19.21
CA ASP A 59 -1.65 19.10 -18.54
C ASP A 59 -2.18 18.31 -17.32
N THR A 60 -1.43 17.33 -16.82
CA THR A 60 -1.83 16.51 -15.68
C THR A 60 -0.77 16.54 -14.57
N GLU A 61 -1.14 16.12 -13.37
CA GLU A 61 -0.22 16.00 -12.21
C GLU A 61 1.00 15.09 -12.51
N LEU A 62 0.87 14.23 -13.52
CA LEU A 62 1.95 13.37 -14.03
C LEU A 62 3.07 14.16 -14.75
N ALA A 63 2.88 15.45 -15.05
CA ALA A 63 3.91 16.30 -15.66
C ALA A 63 5.18 16.40 -14.79
N GLU A 64 5.02 16.40 -13.49
CA GLU A 64 6.15 16.46 -12.55
C GLU A 64 7.05 15.20 -12.61
N LEU A 65 6.54 14.07 -13.13
CA LEU A 65 7.33 12.85 -13.36
C LEU A 65 8.13 12.88 -14.67
N GLU A 66 8.13 14.00 -15.39
CA GLU A 66 8.82 14.09 -16.70
C GLU A 66 10.31 13.70 -16.62
N SER A 67 10.97 14.03 -15.53
CA SER A 67 12.37 13.68 -15.24
C SER A 67 12.59 12.17 -15.07
N SER A 68 11.57 11.42 -14.64
CA SER A 68 11.65 9.98 -14.38
C SER A 68 11.39 9.11 -15.61
N PHE A 69 10.96 9.70 -16.74
CA PHE A 69 10.79 9.00 -18.01
C PHE A 69 12.12 8.80 -18.74
N ILE A 70 13.01 7.98 -18.15
CA ILE A 70 14.32 7.61 -18.71
C ILE A 70 14.32 6.11 -18.99
N GLY A 71 14.85 5.68 -20.15
CA GLY A 71 14.92 4.26 -20.52
C GLY A 71 13.57 3.66 -20.90
N GLN A 72 13.44 2.35 -20.80
CA GLN A 72 12.19 1.64 -21.08
C GLN A 72 11.24 1.81 -19.88
N THR A 73 10.05 2.34 -20.15
CA THR A 73 9.11 2.65 -19.08
C THR A 73 7.75 2.00 -19.34
N ALA A 74 7.24 1.32 -18.33
CA ALA A 74 5.87 0.88 -18.26
C ALA A 74 5.14 1.65 -17.16
N ILE A 75 3.86 1.91 -17.37
CA ILE A 75 2.99 2.54 -16.38
C ILE A 75 2.05 1.50 -15.84
N ALA A 76 2.02 1.35 -14.52
CA ALA A 76 1.01 0.59 -13.80
C ALA A 76 0.06 1.58 -13.13
N TRP A 77 -1.23 1.42 -13.36
CA TRP A 77 -2.27 2.26 -12.75
C TRP A 77 -3.45 1.40 -12.33
N THR A 78 -4.24 1.92 -11.44
CA THR A 78 -5.51 1.32 -11.06
C THR A 78 -6.64 2.33 -11.26
N PRO A 79 -7.76 1.93 -11.88
CA PRO A 79 -8.96 2.75 -11.92
C PRO A 79 -9.72 2.72 -10.59
N GLY A 80 -9.33 1.83 -9.68
CA GLY A 80 -9.91 1.68 -8.35
C GLY A 80 -9.10 2.39 -7.27
N GLU A 81 -9.63 2.35 -6.05
CA GLU A 81 -8.99 2.99 -4.87
C GLU A 81 -7.89 2.12 -4.23
N ASP A 82 -7.66 0.86 -4.70
CA ASP A 82 -6.69 -0.06 -4.09
C ASP A 82 -5.28 0.10 -4.69
N ILE A 83 -4.72 1.29 -4.55
CA ILE A 83 -3.34 1.57 -4.97
C ILE A 83 -2.32 0.79 -4.14
N VAL A 84 -2.62 0.53 -2.86
CA VAL A 84 -1.75 -0.23 -1.95
C VAL A 84 -1.62 -1.68 -2.41
N GLY A 85 -2.72 -2.28 -2.89
CA GLY A 85 -2.70 -3.62 -3.46
C GLY A 85 -1.81 -3.73 -4.68
N VAL A 86 -1.85 -2.73 -5.56
CA VAL A 86 -0.97 -2.64 -6.74
C VAL A 86 0.49 -2.46 -6.32
N ALA A 87 0.78 -1.58 -5.35
CA ALA A 87 2.13 -1.37 -4.84
C ALA A 87 2.72 -2.65 -4.22
N LYS A 88 1.94 -3.43 -3.47
CA LYS A 88 2.36 -4.73 -2.92
C LYS A 88 2.75 -5.71 -4.01
N VAL A 89 1.89 -5.87 -5.02
CA VAL A 89 2.17 -6.78 -6.15
C VAL A 89 3.46 -6.39 -6.86
N LEU A 90 3.69 -5.09 -7.09
CA LEU A 90 4.90 -4.60 -7.72
C LEU A 90 6.13 -4.86 -6.87
N ARG A 91 6.07 -4.61 -5.56
CA ARG A 91 7.17 -4.88 -4.62
C ARG A 91 7.50 -6.36 -4.55
N ASP A 92 6.47 -7.21 -4.36
CA ASP A 92 6.67 -8.65 -4.21
C ASP A 92 7.25 -9.24 -5.50
N PHE A 93 6.79 -8.76 -6.66
CA PHE A 93 7.35 -9.12 -7.94
C PHE A 93 8.81 -8.63 -8.11
N ALA A 94 9.12 -7.41 -7.66
CA ALA A 94 10.48 -6.88 -7.68
C ALA A 94 11.43 -7.69 -6.80
N LYS A 95 10.98 -8.13 -5.62
CA LYS A 95 11.75 -9.00 -4.71
C LYS A 95 11.95 -10.41 -5.28
N GLU A 96 10.91 -11.00 -5.88
CA GLU A 96 10.94 -12.35 -6.44
C GLU A 96 11.90 -12.49 -7.62
N HIS A 97 12.01 -11.45 -8.43
CA HIS A 97 12.77 -11.49 -9.69
C HIS A 97 14.03 -10.61 -9.68
N GLU A 98 14.31 -9.90 -8.59
CA GLU A 98 15.38 -8.89 -8.50
C GLU A 98 15.35 -7.87 -9.66
N ILE A 99 14.17 -7.58 -10.16
CA ILE A 99 13.94 -6.80 -11.39
C ILE A 99 12.80 -5.82 -11.14
N ALA A 100 12.77 -4.78 -11.96
CA ALA A 100 11.73 -3.77 -12.00
C ALA A 100 11.71 -2.83 -10.79
N PRO A 101 12.77 -2.06 -10.58
CA PRO A 101 12.68 -0.96 -9.65
C PRO A 101 11.59 0.01 -10.12
N VAL A 102 10.71 0.37 -9.21
CA VAL A 102 9.79 1.48 -9.41
C VAL A 102 10.65 2.75 -9.48
N LYS A 103 10.57 3.46 -10.60
CA LYS A 103 11.33 4.70 -10.81
C LYS A 103 10.73 5.86 -10.02
N ALA A 104 9.44 5.98 -10.07
CA ALA A 104 8.65 6.98 -9.35
C ALA A 104 7.17 6.62 -9.44
N GLY A 105 6.35 7.26 -8.65
CA GLY A 105 4.90 7.13 -8.72
C GLY A 105 4.20 8.43 -8.38
N ILE A 106 2.93 8.51 -8.71
CA ILE A 106 2.01 9.50 -8.18
C ILE A 106 0.88 8.77 -7.47
N VAL A 107 0.58 9.21 -6.28
CA VAL A 107 -0.56 8.74 -5.50
C VAL A 107 -1.26 9.96 -4.91
N ASP A 108 -2.54 10.12 -5.23
CA ASP A 108 -3.37 11.24 -4.79
C ASP A 108 -2.72 12.62 -5.05
N GLY A 109 -2.11 12.79 -6.24
CA GLY A 109 -1.46 14.04 -6.64
C GLY A 109 -0.07 14.28 -6.00
N LYS A 110 0.45 13.34 -5.20
CA LYS A 110 1.80 13.44 -4.61
C LYS A 110 2.78 12.52 -5.33
N ILE A 111 3.94 13.06 -5.65
CA ILE A 111 5.05 12.27 -6.18
C ILE A 111 5.60 11.40 -5.07
N ILE A 112 5.76 10.13 -5.37
CA ILE A 112 6.35 9.14 -4.50
C ILE A 112 7.70 8.73 -5.04
N THR A 113 8.71 8.86 -4.20
CA THR A 113 10.08 8.38 -4.46
C THR A 113 10.15 6.85 -4.28
N PRO A 114 11.17 6.16 -4.79
CA PRO A 114 11.35 4.73 -4.58
C PRO A 114 11.37 4.31 -3.11
N ALA A 115 11.93 5.13 -2.22
CA ALA A 115 11.97 4.85 -0.78
C ALA A 115 10.58 4.93 -0.13
N GLU A 116 9.79 5.92 -0.53
CA GLU A 116 8.40 6.07 -0.07
C GLU A 116 7.48 4.98 -0.64
N PHE A 117 7.78 4.49 -1.86
CA PHE A 117 7.09 3.35 -2.45
C PHE A 117 7.26 2.08 -1.60
N GLU A 118 8.44 1.80 -1.08
CA GLU A 118 8.65 0.66 -0.17
C GLU A 118 7.78 0.80 1.09
N SER A 119 7.76 1.98 1.69
CA SER A 119 6.91 2.28 2.84
C SER A 119 5.41 2.14 2.53
N LEU A 120 4.98 2.57 1.34
CA LEU A 120 3.59 2.41 0.88
C LEU A 120 3.23 0.93 0.71
N ALA A 121 4.13 0.14 0.15
CA ALA A 121 3.93 -1.28 -0.06
C ALA A 121 3.93 -2.10 1.26
N ASP A 122 4.49 -1.56 2.34
CA ASP A 122 4.43 -2.17 3.68
C ASP A 122 3.11 -1.90 4.42
N LEU A 123 2.30 -0.97 3.93
CA LEU A 123 1.00 -0.69 4.54
C LEU A 123 0.07 -1.92 4.45
N PRO A 124 -0.76 -2.17 5.46
CA PRO A 124 -1.84 -3.17 5.39
C PRO A 124 -2.81 -2.89 4.24
N SER A 125 -3.63 -3.88 3.88
CA SER A 125 -4.69 -3.67 2.88
C SER A 125 -5.65 -2.56 3.34
N ARG A 126 -6.39 -1.96 2.39
CA ARG A 126 -7.39 -0.94 2.70
C ARG A 126 -8.40 -1.42 3.76
N GLU A 127 -8.87 -2.65 3.63
CA GLU A 127 -9.80 -3.26 4.58
C GLU A 127 -9.19 -3.39 5.98
N GLU A 128 -7.93 -3.81 6.07
CA GLU A 128 -7.20 -3.89 7.34
C GLU A 128 -6.93 -2.51 7.95
N LEU A 129 -6.65 -1.49 7.13
CA LEU A 129 -6.48 -0.11 7.60
C LEU A 129 -7.78 0.44 8.16
N VAL A 130 -8.91 0.21 7.50
CA VAL A 130 -10.24 0.60 7.98
C VAL A 130 -10.58 -0.15 9.28
N ALA A 131 -10.34 -1.46 9.34
CA ALA A 131 -10.55 -2.24 10.55
C ALA A 131 -9.68 -1.74 11.71
N LYS A 132 -8.43 -1.40 11.45
CA LYS A 132 -7.50 -0.84 12.44
C LYS A 132 -7.94 0.56 12.92
N ALA A 133 -8.42 1.39 12.00
CA ALA A 133 -8.98 2.70 12.35
C ALA A 133 -10.22 2.56 13.27
N LEU A 134 -11.16 1.68 12.92
CA LEU A 134 -12.33 1.39 13.74
C LEU A 134 -11.93 0.84 15.12
N TYR A 135 -10.97 -0.06 15.18
CA TYR A 135 -10.44 -0.57 16.43
C TYR A 135 -9.85 0.54 17.31
N LEU A 136 -9.04 1.44 16.71
CA LEU A 136 -8.46 2.57 17.43
C LEU A 136 -9.53 3.54 17.96
N MET A 137 -10.63 3.73 17.24
CA MET A 137 -11.76 4.53 17.71
C MET A 137 -12.50 3.89 18.90
N GLN A 138 -12.54 2.57 18.98
CA GLN A 138 -13.13 1.83 20.10
C GLN A 138 -12.19 1.70 21.31
N TYR A 139 -10.87 1.85 21.08
CA TYR A 139 -9.85 1.63 22.11
C TYR A 139 -10.04 2.45 23.39
N PRO A 140 -10.41 3.76 23.36
CA PRO A 140 -10.65 4.52 24.57
C PRO A 140 -11.76 3.94 25.47
N ILE A 141 -12.82 3.44 24.83
CA ILE A 141 -13.98 2.84 25.56
C ILE A 141 -13.57 1.50 26.18
N THR A 142 -12.89 0.67 25.39
CA THR A 142 -12.39 -0.64 25.84
C THR A 142 -11.32 -0.48 26.93
N GLY A 143 -10.44 0.52 26.78
CA GLY A 143 -9.41 0.84 27.76
C GLY A 143 -10.01 1.27 29.11
N LEU A 144 -11.03 2.12 29.08
CA LEU A 144 -11.71 2.53 30.29
C LEU A 144 -12.41 1.34 30.99
N ALA A 145 -13.13 0.52 30.23
CA ALA A 145 -13.77 -0.68 30.78
C ALA A 145 -12.76 -1.66 31.38
N THR A 146 -11.59 -1.83 30.69
CA THR A 146 -10.52 -2.69 31.21
C THR A 146 -9.86 -2.13 32.45
N ALA A 147 -9.67 -0.81 32.54
CA ALA A 147 -9.15 -0.15 33.75
C ALA A 147 -10.07 -0.32 34.95
N LEU A 148 -11.36 -0.12 34.74
CA LEU A 148 -12.38 -0.32 35.83
C LEU A 148 -12.43 -1.78 36.29
N ASN A 149 -12.43 -2.73 35.34
CA ASN A 149 -12.39 -4.15 35.67
C ASN A 149 -11.06 -4.55 36.35
N GLY A 150 -9.96 -3.89 35.99
CA GLY A 150 -8.63 -4.11 36.58
C GLY A 150 -8.62 -3.79 38.08
N VAL A 151 -9.28 -2.71 38.53
CA VAL A 151 -9.37 -2.35 39.91
C VAL A 151 -10.09 -3.43 40.71
N LEU A 152 -11.24 -3.91 40.20
CA LEU A 152 -12.04 -4.98 40.85
C LEU A 152 -11.22 -6.29 40.89
N ARG A 153 -10.55 -6.64 39.85
CA ARG A 153 -9.73 -7.84 39.74
C ARG A 153 -8.54 -7.81 40.71
N ASN A 154 -7.84 -6.68 40.80
CA ASN A 154 -6.76 -6.48 41.75
C ASN A 154 -7.22 -6.58 43.18
N PHE A 155 -8.40 -6.02 43.50
CA PHE A 155 -8.98 -6.14 44.83
C PHE A 155 -9.26 -7.61 45.20
N VAL A 156 -9.89 -8.37 44.31
CA VAL A 156 -10.14 -9.81 44.53
C VAL A 156 -8.84 -10.59 44.71
N MET A 157 -7.83 -10.29 43.89
CA MET A 157 -6.51 -10.95 43.94
C MET A 157 -5.81 -10.68 45.27
N VAL A 158 -5.87 -9.45 45.80
CA VAL A 158 -5.31 -9.11 47.13
C VAL A 158 -6.05 -9.84 48.23
N MET A 159 -7.38 -9.91 48.18
CA MET A 159 -8.18 -10.65 49.16
C MET A 159 -7.83 -12.14 49.17
N GLU A 160 -7.61 -12.72 48.02
CA GLU A 160 -7.22 -14.13 47.86
C GLU A 160 -5.83 -14.39 48.41
N GLN A 161 -4.88 -13.48 48.17
CA GLN A 161 -3.52 -13.55 48.76
C GLN A 161 -3.55 -13.44 50.29
N VAL A 162 -4.34 -12.53 50.85
CA VAL A 162 -4.53 -12.42 52.30
C VAL A 162 -5.15 -13.68 52.91
N ARG A 163 -6.09 -14.30 52.20
CA ARG A 163 -6.69 -15.57 52.63
C ARG A 163 -5.62 -16.68 52.65
N GLN A 164 -4.86 -16.82 51.59
CA GLN A 164 -3.77 -17.82 51.49
C GLN A 164 -2.70 -17.62 52.56
N GLN A 165 -2.33 -16.36 52.87
CA GLN A 165 -1.38 -16.07 53.96
C GLN A 165 -1.94 -16.47 55.33
N LYS A 166 -3.22 -16.26 55.61
CA LYS A 166 -3.87 -16.67 56.86
C LYS A 166 -3.96 -18.19 56.98
N GLU A 167 -4.29 -18.88 55.89
CA GLU A 167 -4.31 -20.36 55.89
C GLU A 167 -2.94 -20.97 56.10
N SER A 168 -1.86 -20.37 55.54
CA SER A 168 -0.48 -20.83 55.80
C SER A 168 0.02 -20.51 57.21
N GLN A 169 -0.49 -19.49 57.89
CA GLN A 169 -0.14 -19.15 59.26
C GLN A 169 -0.93 -19.97 60.29
N GLN A 170 -2.07 -20.51 59.94
CA GLN A 170 -2.88 -21.36 60.84
C GLN A 170 -2.54 -22.85 60.73
N GLY A 171 -1.76 -23.24 59.70
CA GLY A 171 -1.32 -24.61 59.46
C GLY A 171 0.10 -24.95 59.97
N ALA A 172 0.77 -23.99 60.64
CA ALA A 172 2.08 -24.15 61.28
C ALA A 172 1.89 -24.06 62.79
#